data_e0eab05ceca2b15ab14c74e88c1edcc5
#
_entry.id   e0eab05ceca2b15ab14c74e88c1edcc5
#
_cell.length_a   1.000
_cell.length_b   1.000
_cell.length_c   1.000
_cell.angle_alpha   90.00
_cell.angle_beta   90.00
_cell.angle_gamma   90.00
#
_symmetry.space_group_name_H-M   'P 1'
#
loop_
_entity.id
_entity.type
_entity.pdbx_description
1 polymer ?
#
loop_
_entity_poly.entity_id
_entity_poly.type
_entity_poly.pdbx_seq_one_letter_code
_entity_poly.pdbx_strand_id
1 'polypeptide(L)'
;MVVDPRRTSLARHADVHLRPRPGTNVAVFNGLAHVLAREGLVDTAFLDTRTSGYDQLLGLLGDYPPERVSEISGVPADDLVRAAVMYGQSLAPAIFYGLGVTEHLHGTDGVRTLSNLALLRGAVGPGAGGGVNPLRGQNNVQGASDMGALPDLLPGYQRVLDAAARARCSVAWQAEVPPRPGLRIPQMFEAARSGALKALWVIGEDVLATDPDSTSVRAALAACPLVICNDLFLSPTAAAADVVFPVAAWLEKDGTFVNFDRRFQRVRAAVAPPAGVRTDFAVMHAVAAAMGADLGCATPAEAMAECAAVAPLFGGISHPRLDLEGPLHWPCGSADSPGTPRLYQDRFATPDGLAHLATRPYLPPGEHCDTEFPFLLITGRRGEHYNSGSMTRRTANLRLRTEETVDVDPGDAAALGLRDGALVQLGSRHGTAVLRVRITDEVEPGQAFAGFHFPGATVNNLTSPVQDEVTGCPEYKLTAIRITQLNVSR
;
A
#
# COMPACT_ATOMS: atom_id res chain seq x y z
N MET A 1 3.11 20.16 7.63
CA MET A 1 1.69 19.79 7.50
C MET A 1 1.53 18.30 7.60
N VAL A 2 0.49 17.81 8.30
CA VAL A 2 0.06 16.40 8.33
C VAL A 2 -1.42 16.35 7.96
N VAL A 3 -1.81 15.36 7.16
CA VAL A 3 -3.20 15.04 6.81
C VAL A 3 -3.45 13.61 7.30
N ASP A 4 -4.14 13.45 8.40
CA ASP A 4 -4.43 12.15 9.03
C ASP A 4 -5.65 12.32 9.95
N PRO A 5 -6.67 11.46 9.91
CA PRO A 5 -7.81 11.54 10.81
C PRO A 5 -7.41 11.39 12.29
N ARG A 6 -6.29 10.71 12.56
CA ARG A 6 -5.77 10.48 13.90
C ARG A 6 -4.73 11.51 14.31
N ARG A 7 -4.75 11.89 15.58
CA ARG A 7 -3.72 12.72 16.19
C ARG A 7 -2.47 11.90 16.55
N THR A 8 -1.74 11.49 15.50
CA THR A 8 -0.51 10.69 15.64
C THR A 8 0.62 11.46 16.30
N SER A 9 1.70 10.78 16.70
CA SER A 9 2.91 11.44 17.24
C SER A 9 3.48 12.45 16.24
N LEU A 10 3.49 12.15 14.95
CA LEU A 10 3.94 13.07 13.91
C LEU A 10 3.02 14.30 13.82
N ALA A 11 1.70 14.10 13.90
CA ALA A 11 0.73 15.18 13.84
C ALA A 11 0.87 16.18 15.00
N ARG A 12 1.32 15.71 16.17
CA ARG A 12 1.57 16.57 17.35
C ARG A 12 2.72 17.58 17.13
N HIS A 13 3.57 17.34 16.14
CA HIS A 13 4.71 18.21 15.78
C HIS A 13 4.47 19.01 14.48
N ALA A 14 3.28 18.85 13.87
CA ALA A 14 2.95 19.56 12.64
C ALA A 14 2.50 21.00 12.92
N ASP A 15 2.91 21.94 12.06
CA ASP A 15 2.42 23.34 12.10
C ASP A 15 0.94 23.41 11.74
N VAL A 16 0.48 22.50 10.86
CA VAL A 16 -0.92 22.33 10.48
C VAL A 16 -1.26 20.85 10.44
N HIS A 17 -2.31 20.46 11.13
CA HIS A 17 -2.86 19.12 11.13
C HIS A 17 -4.30 19.14 10.61
N LEU A 18 -4.52 18.60 9.43
CA LEU A 18 -5.86 18.40 8.86
C LEU A 18 -6.35 17.02 9.26
N ARG A 19 -7.53 16.95 9.88
CA ARG A 19 -8.18 15.71 10.33
C ARG A 19 -9.43 15.42 9.48
N PRO A 20 -9.26 14.87 8.26
CA PRO A 20 -10.41 14.59 7.42
C PRO A 20 -11.20 13.37 7.90
N ARG A 21 -12.50 13.38 7.69
CA ARG A 21 -13.30 12.16 7.79
C ARG A 21 -12.73 11.11 6.84
N PRO A 22 -12.62 9.83 7.25
CA PRO A 22 -12.18 8.75 6.37
C PRO A 22 -13.00 8.73 5.06
N GLY A 23 -12.32 8.48 3.94
CA GLY A 23 -12.95 8.44 2.61
C GLY A 23 -13.06 9.79 1.89
N THR A 24 -12.66 10.91 2.49
CA THR A 24 -12.79 12.26 1.90
C THR A 24 -11.51 12.83 1.30
N ASN A 25 -10.48 12.02 1.09
CA ASN A 25 -9.17 12.44 0.61
C ASN A 25 -9.25 13.29 -0.68
N VAL A 26 -10.04 12.84 -1.67
CA VAL A 26 -10.19 13.52 -2.98
C VAL A 26 -10.74 14.93 -2.79
N ALA A 27 -11.75 15.13 -1.91
CA ALA A 27 -12.31 16.45 -1.63
C ALA A 27 -11.25 17.37 -1.00
N VAL A 28 -10.49 16.87 -0.02
CA VAL A 28 -9.42 17.64 0.65
C VAL A 28 -8.33 18.05 -0.34
N PHE A 29 -7.87 17.14 -1.20
CA PHE A 29 -6.82 17.45 -2.16
C PHE A 29 -7.31 18.41 -3.26
N ASN A 30 -8.54 18.27 -3.73
CA ASN A 30 -9.16 19.24 -4.63
C ASN A 30 -9.31 20.61 -3.98
N GLY A 31 -9.69 20.67 -2.69
CA GLY A 31 -9.77 21.93 -1.93
C GLY A 31 -8.42 22.62 -1.75
N LEU A 32 -7.35 21.85 -1.44
CA LEU A 32 -6.00 22.39 -1.42
C LEU A 32 -5.59 22.95 -2.79
N ALA A 33 -5.89 22.23 -3.88
CA ALA A 33 -5.63 22.65 -5.25
C ALA A 33 -6.43 23.91 -5.64
N HIS A 34 -7.71 23.99 -5.21
CA HIS A 34 -8.55 25.19 -5.39
C HIS A 34 -7.87 26.42 -4.77
N VAL A 35 -7.43 26.32 -3.51
CA VAL A 35 -6.77 27.45 -2.83
C VAL A 35 -5.47 27.82 -3.52
N LEU A 36 -4.64 26.84 -3.93
CA LEU A 36 -3.40 27.12 -4.69
C LEU A 36 -3.69 27.93 -5.95
N ALA A 37 -4.71 27.53 -6.71
CA ALA A 37 -5.12 28.25 -7.93
C ALA A 37 -5.66 29.66 -7.62
N ARG A 38 -6.55 29.78 -6.64
CA ARG A 38 -7.17 31.05 -6.22
C ARG A 38 -6.16 32.07 -5.73
N GLU A 39 -5.17 31.63 -4.96
CA GLU A 39 -4.15 32.51 -4.38
C GLU A 39 -2.96 32.75 -5.32
N GLY A 40 -3.00 32.25 -6.57
CA GLY A 40 -1.91 32.40 -7.54
C GLY A 40 -0.61 31.68 -7.12
N LEU A 41 -0.73 30.63 -6.32
CA LEU A 41 0.39 29.84 -5.80
C LEU A 41 0.76 28.66 -6.71
N VAL A 42 0.42 28.71 -7.98
CA VAL A 42 0.75 27.70 -9.01
C VAL A 42 1.97 28.13 -9.82
N ASP A 43 2.72 27.18 -10.34
CA ASP A 43 3.81 27.42 -11.28
C ASP A 43 3.28 27.43 -12.72
N THR A 44 2.84 28.60 -13.21
CA THR A 44 2.24 28.74 -14.54
C THR A 44 3.22 28.35 -15.66
N ALA A 45 4.50 28.68 -15.53
CA ALA A 45 5.49 28.33 -16.54
C ALA A 45 5.68 26.81 -16.68
N PHE A 46 5.67 26.09 -15.54
CA PHE A 46 5.68 24.62 -15.55
C PHE A 46 4.37 24.06 -16.13
N LEU A 47 3.23 24.60 -15.73
CA LEU A 47 1.92 24.13 -16.21
C LEU A 47 1.83 24.27 -17.74
N ASP A 48 2.20 25.40 -18.29
CA ASP A 48 2.11 25.70 -19.73
C ASP A 48 3.04 24.83 -20.57
N THR A 49 4.23 24.50 -20.05
CA THR A 49 5.26 23.81 -20.82
C THR A 49 5.36 22.31 -20.56
N ARG A 50 4.87 21.82 -19.41
CA ARG A 50 5.11 20.46 -18.95
C ARG A 50 3.85 19.67 -18.65
N THR A 51 2.66 20.31 -18.71
CA THR A 51 1.39 19.64 -18.37
C THR A 51 0.31 19.84 -19.42
N SER A 52 -0.75 19.05 -19.30
CA SER A 52 -1.99 19.22 -20.04
C SER A 52 -3.19 19.04 -19.11
N GLY A 53 -4.34 19.63 -19.49
CA GLY A 53 -5.59 19.46 -18.75
C GLY A 53 -5.81 20.48 -17.63
N TYR A 54 -5.05 21.60 -17.58
CA TYR A 54 -5.18 22.57 -16.48
C TYR A 54 -6.54 23.28 -16.49
N ASP A 55 -7.06 23.69 -17.65
CA ASP A 55 -8.37 24.35 -17.75
C ASP A 55 -9.51 23.45 -17.29
N GLN A 56 -9.45 22.16 -17.65
CA GLN A 56 -10.45 21.17 -17.19
C GLN A 56 -10.38 20.98 -15.68
N LEU A 57 -9.17 20.94 -15.12
CA LEU A 57 -8.98 20.86 -13.68
C LEU A 57 -9.52 22.11 -13.00
N LEU A 58 -9.22 23.32 -13.47
CA LEU A 58 -9.75 24.57 -12.92
C LEU A 58 -11.27 24.60 -12.91
N GLY A 59 -11.91 24.10 -13.97
CA GLY A 59 -13.38 23.98 -14.04
C GLY A 59 -13.91 23.12 -12.89
N LEU A 60 -13.30 21.98 -12.61
CA LEU A 60 -13.66 21.10 -11.48
C LEU A 60 -13.39 21.78 -10.13
N LEU A 61 -12.24 22.43 -9.97
CA LEU A 61 -11.83 23.01 -8.69
C LEU A 61 -12.78 24.11 -8.21
N GLY A 62 -13.55 24.75 -9.12
CA GLY A 62 -14.63 25.69 -8.77
C GLY A 62 -15.67 25.11 -7.80
N ASP A 63 -15.88 23.81 -7.80
CA ASP A 63 -16.83 23.10 -6.94
C ASP A 63 -16.26 22.77 -5.54
N TYR A 64 -14.98 23.11 -5.27
CA TYR A 64 -14.28 22.77 -4.02
C TYR A 64 -13.77 23.99 -3.25
N PRO A 65 -14.61 25.04 -3.02
CA PRO A 65 -14.20 26.10 -2.10
C PRO A 65 -14.01 25.54 -0.68
N PRO A 66 -13.20 26.17 0.16
CA PRO A 66 -12.86 25.68 1.51
C PRO A 66 -14.08 25.33 2.37
N GLU A 67 -15.15 26.11 2.29
CA GLU A 67 -16.39 25.91 3.03
C GLU A 67 -17.07 24.59 2.62
N ARG A 68 -17.16 24.34 1.31
CA ARG A 68 -17.72 23.10 0.77
C ARG A 68 -16.89 21.88 1.16
N VAL A 69 -15.56 22.01 1.11
CA VAL A 69 -14.65 20.93 1.53
C VAL A 69 -14.80 20.68 3.03
N SER A 70 -14.98 21.72 3.83
CA SER A 70 -15.23 21.60 5.28
C SER A 70 -16.50 20.79 5.57
N GLU A 71 -17.60 21.07 4.85
CA GLU A 71 -18.85 20.29 4.96
C GLU A 71 -18.64 18.80 4.67
N ILE A 72 -17.90 18.48 3.59
CA ILE A 72 -17.63 17.10 3.16
C ILE A 72 -16.68 16.39 4.13
N SER A 73 -15.57 17.04 4.46
CA SER A 73 -14.43 16.38 5.14
C SER A 73 -14.39 16.59 6.65
N GLY A 74 -15.09 17.58 7.17
CA GLY A 74 -14.97 18.01 8.58
C GLY A 74 -13.70 18.84 8.88
N VAL A 75 -12.82 19.04 7.90
CA VAL A 75 -11.63 19.89 8.07
C VAL A 75 -12.08 21.37 8.11
N PRO A 76 -11.69 22.16 9.13
CA PRO A 76 -12.01 23.58 9.16
C PRO A 76 -11.50 24.32 7.93
N ALA A 77 -12.34 25.18 7.33
CA ALA A 77 -12.01 25.91 6.10
C ALA A 77 -10.72 26.74 6.24
N ASP A 78 -10.54 27.42 7.37
CA ASP A 78 -9.33 28.22 7.65
C ASP A 78 -8.08 27.36 7.74
N ASP A 79 -8.17 26.15 8.30
CA ASP A 79 -7.02 25.22 8.37
C ASP A 79 -6.66 24.70 6.99
N LEU A 80 -7.66 24.44 6.13
CA LEU A 80 -7.44 24.04 4.74
C LEU A 80 -6.72 25.15 3.97
N VAL A 81 -7.17 26.39 4.11
CA VAL A 81 -6.52 27.56 3.48
C VAL A 81 -5.08 27.72 3.99
N ARG A 82 -4.87 27.68 5.31
CA ARG A 82 -3.55 27.78 5.92
C ARG A 82 -2.61 26.67 5.41
N ALA A 83 -3.09 25.46 5.31
CA ALA A 83 -2.33 24.31 4.79
C ALA A 83 -1.92 24.50 3.32
N ALA A 84 -2.85 24.92 2.48
CA ALA A 84 -2.62 25.16 1.06
C ALA A 84 -1.61 26.30 0.85
N VAL A 85 -1.76 27.42 1.56
CA VAL A 85 -0.84 28.56 1.50
C VAL A 85 0.58 28.14 1.95
N MET A 86 0.69 27.43 3.07
CA MET A 86 1.98 26.92 3.54
C MET A 86 2.67 26.02 2.52
N TYR A 87 1.93 25.09 1.90
CA TYR A 87 2.46 24.23 0.83
C TYR A 87 2.84 25.06 -0.40
N GLY A 88 1.96 25.98 -0.82
CA GLY A 88 2.14 26.83 -1.98
C GLY A 88 3.33 27.81 -1.88
N GLN A 89 3.65 28.29 -0.70
CA GLN A 89 4.78 29.21 -0.46
C GLN A 89 6.12 28.49 -0.25
N SER A 90 6.11 27.16 -0.11
CA SER A 90 7.35 26.40 0.05
C SER A 90 8.19 26.48 -1.23
N LEU A 91 9.50 26.73 -1.07
CA LEU A 91 10.46 26.76 -2.17
C LEU A 91 10.74 25.37 -2.75
N ALA A 92 10.62 24.33 -1.93
CA ALA A 92 10.91 22.96 -2.31
C ALA A 92 9.89 21.99 -1.65
N PRO A 93 8.61 22.05 -2.03
CA PRO A 93 7.60 21.20 -1.41
C PRO A 93 7.81 19.73 -1.77
N ALA A 94 7.58 18.85 -0.80
CA ALA A 94 7.56 17.41 -1.00
C ALA A 94 6.30 16.81 -0.38
N ILE A 95 5.76 15.79 -1.02
CA ILE A 95 4.59 15.05 -0.55
C ILE A 95 5.02 13.63 -0.22
N PHE A 96 4.76 13.19 1.00
CA PHE A 96 4.88 11.79 1.41
C PHE A 96 3.51 11.24 1.73
N TYR A 97 3.18 10.09 1.19
CA TYR A 97 1.90 9.43 1.45
C TYR A 97 2.06 7.92 1.59
N GLY A 98 1.08 7.29 2.21
CA GLY A 98 1.05 5.84 2.38
C GLY A 98 -0.37 5.29 2.22
N LEU A 99 -0.64 4.17 2.88
CA LEU A 99 -1.88 3.41 2.76
C LEU A 99 -3.13 4.18 3.18
N GLY A 100 -3.00 5.25 3.98
CA GLY A 100 -4.11 6.16 4.31
C GLY A 100 -4.72 6.88 3.10
N VAL A 101 -4.01 6.96 1.96
CA VAL A 101 -4.53 7.49 0.70
C VAL A 101 -5.02 6.37 -0.22
N THR A 102 -4.33 5.21 -0.24
CA THR A 102 -4.54 4.18 -1.26
C THR A 102 -5.53 3.08 -0.89
N GLU A 103 -5.71 2.78 0.40
CA GLU A 103 -6.62 1.72 0.86
C GLU A 103 -8.05 2.23 1.05
N HIS A 104 -8.60 2.81 -0.02
CA HIS A 104 -9.98 3.30 -0.15
C HIS A 104 -10.58 2.87 -1.48
N LEU A 105 -11.91 2.84 -1.57
CA LEU A 105 -12.66 2.61 -2.82
C LEU A 105 -12.18 3.54 -3.95
N HIS A 106 -11.85 4.79 -3.63
CA HIS A 106 -11.32 5.79 -4.56
C HIS A 106 -9.83 6.08 -4.32
N GLY A 107 -9.05 5.08 -3.90
CA GLY A 107 -7.63 5.21 -3.59
C GLY A 107 -6.79 5.68 -4.78
N THR A 108 -7.06 5.16 -5.98
CA THR A 108 -6.41 5.60 -7.22
C THR A 108 -6.67 7.07 -7.51
N ASP A 109 -7.89 7.56 -7.34
CA ASP A 109 -8.23 8.97 -7.53
C ASP A 109 -7.63 9.85 -6.43
N GLY A 110 -7.53 9.34 -5.21
CA GLY A 110 -6.77 9.98 -4.12
C GLY A 110 -5.31 10.26 -4.50
N VAL A 111 -4.61 9.27 -5.08
CA VAL A 111 -3.22 9.45 -5.54
C VAL A 111 -3.13 10.41 -6.73
N ARG A 112 -4.07 10.35 -7.66
CA ARG A 112 -4.12 11.25 -8.82
C ARG A 112 -4.32 12.71 -8.40
N THR A 113 -5.28 12.99 -7.52
CA THR A 113 -5.55 14.35 -7.02
C THR A 113 -4.43 14.88 -6.13
N LEU A 114 -3.81 14.02 -5.33
CA LEU A 114 -2.62 14.36 -4.57
C LEU A 114 -1.43 14.69 -5.49
N SER A 115 -1.28 13.97 -6.60
CA SER A 115 -0.22 14.23 -7.59
C SER A 115 -0.44 15.57 -8.31
N ASN A 116 -1.68 16.01 -8.51
CA ASN A 116 -1.98 17.35 -9.05
C ASN A 116 -1.34 18.45 -8.20
N LEU A 117 -1.32 18.32 -6.86
CA LEU A 117 -0.70 19.33 -5.99
C LEU A 117 0.79 19.53 -6.30
N ALA A 118 1.52 18.44 -6.56
CA ALA A 118 2.92 18.51 -6.93
C ALA A 118 3.12 19.10 -8.33
N LEU A 119 2.24 18.77 -9.28
CA LEU A 119 2.27 19.32 -10.64
C LEU A 119 1.91 20.80 -10.66
N LEU A 120 0.89 21.23 -9.91
CA LEU A 120 0.52 22.63 -9.77
C LEU A 120 1.67 23.51 -9.25
N ARG A 121 2.55 22.93 -8.44
CA ARG A 121 3.72 23.62 -7.87
C ARG A 121 5.03 23.41 -8.67
N GLY A 122 5.00 22.72 -9.80
CA GLY A 122 6.21 22.37 -10.53
C GLY A 122 7.21 21.57 -9.68
N ALA A 123 6.75 20.85 -8.64
CA ALA A 123 7.60 20.15 -7.68
C ALA A 123 8.13 18.81 -8.21
N VAL A 124 7.98 18.52 -9.49
CA VAL A 124 8.37 17.28 -10.16
C VAL A 124 9.32 17.59 -11.31
N GLY A 125 10.28 16.71 -11.56
CA GLY A 125 11.25 16.90 -12.67
C GLY A 125 12.34 17.92 -12.31
N PRO A 126 12.64 18.92 -13.16
CA PRO A 126 13.75 19.86 -12.97
C PRO A 126 13.53 20.87 -11.83
N GLY A 127 12.28 21.03 -11.37
CA GLY A 127 11.96 21.97 -10.30
C GLY A 127 12.64 21.66 -8.96
N ALA A 128 12.60 22.60 -8.04
CA ALA A 128 13.25 22.48 -6.73
C ALA A 128 12.56 21.51 -5.76
N GLY A 129 11.32 21.12 -6.04
CA GLY A 129 10.51 20.28 -5.14
C GLY A 129 10.99 18.84 -4.99
N GLY A 130 10.56 18.20 -3.92
CA GLY A 130 10.84 16.79 -3.60
C GLY A 130 9.84 15.81 -4.22
N GLY A 131 8.87 16.27 -5.03
CA GLY A 131 7.92 15.43 -5.75
C GLY A 131 6.91 14.70 -4.85
N VAL A 132 6.42 13.59 -5.37
CA VAL A 132 5.45 12.70 -4.72
C VAL A 132 6.14 11.40 -4.33
N ASN A 133 6.13 11.07 -3.04
CA ASN A 133 6.90 9.99 -2.46
C ASN A 133 5.98 8.97 -1.77
N PRO A 134 5.65 7.84 -2.44
CA PRO A 134 4.86 6.77 -1.83
C PRO A 134 5.71 6.02 -0.80
N LEU A 135 5.33 6.08 0.48
CA LEU A 135 5.96 5.31 1.55
C LEU A 135 5.43 3.87 1.50
N ARG A 136 6.26 2.96 1.01
CA ARG A 136 5.89 1.55 0.89
C ARG A 136 5.74 0.91 2.27
N GLY A 137 4.69 0.11 2.45
CA GLY A 137 4.35 -0.47 3.75
C GLY A 137 5.25 -1.64 4.16
N GLN A 138 5.66 -2.47 3.21
CA GLN A 138 6.48 -3.65 3.44
C GLN A 138 7.90 -3.44 2.91
N ASN A 139 8.87 -4.15 3.53
CA ASN A 139 10.22 -4.20 3.00
C ASN A 139 10.21 -4.87 1.63
N ASN A 140 10.91 -4.28 0.67
CA ASN A 140 11.04 -4.74 -0.72
C ASN A 140 9.73 -4.87 -1.52
N VAL A 141 8.61 -4.29 -1.08
CA VAL A 141 7.38 -4.28 -1.90
C VAL A 141 7.59 -3.49 -3.20
N GLN A 142 8.46 -2.49 -3.20
CA GLN A 142 8.88 -1.81 -4.42
C GLN A 142 9.56 -2.78 -5.37
N GLY A 143 10.55 -3.55 -4.89
CA GLY A 143 11.26 -4.53 -5.70
C GLY A 143 10.36 -5.65 -6.24
N ALA A 144 9.42 -6.13 -5.45
CA ALA A 144 8.44 -7.11 -5.92
C ALA A 144 7.61 -6.54 -7.10
N SER A 145 7.15 -5.30 -7.00
CA SER A 145 6.44 -4.63 -8.08
C SER A 145 7.32 -4.38 -9.31
N ASP A 146 8.56 -3.94 -9.10
CA ASP A 146 9.53 -3.67 -10.16
C ASP A 146 9.86 -4.94 -10.97
N MET A 147 9.91 -6.09 -10.29
CA MET A 147 10.19 -7.40 -10.91
C MET A 147 8.95 -8.06 -11.56
N GLY A 148 7.78 -7.41 -11.53
CA GLY A 148 6.58 -7.93 -12.17
C GLY A 148 5.78 -8.92 -11.31
N ALA A 149 5.94 -8.91 -9.98
CA ALA A 149 5.08 -9.67 -9.07
C ALA A 149 3.68 -9.01 -8.95
N LEU A 150 3.07 -8.73 -10.10
CA LEU A 150 1.77 -8.10 -10.30
C LEU A 150 1.01 -8.84 -11.41
N PRO A 151 -0.31 -8.95 -11.34
CA PRO A 151 -1.06 -9.79 -12.28
C PRO A 151 -1.07 -9.27 -13.72
N ASP A 152 -0.84 -7.99 -13.95
CA ASP A 152 -0.97 -7.30 -15.23
C ASP A 152 0.34 -6.70 -15.76
N LEU A 153 1.45 -6.87 -15.01
CA LEU A 153 2.75 -6.33 -15.35
C LEU A 153 3.85 -7.38 -15.43
N LEU A 154 4.76 -7.19 -16.35
CA LEU A 154 6.04 -7.88 -16.49
C LEU A 154 7.15 -7.01 -15.86
N PRO A 155 8.38 -7.55 -15.67
CA PRO A 155 9.49 -6.78 -15.11
C PRO A 155 9.66 -5.41 -15.76
N GLY A 156 9.92 -4.39 -14.96
CA GLY A 156 10.06 -3.01 -15.44
C GLY A 156 8.75 -2.33 -15.82
N TYR A 157 7.64 -2.72 -15.20
CA TYR A 157 6.29 -2.14 -15.41
C TYR A 157 5.77 -2.27 -16.86
N GLN A 158 6.27 -3.23 -17.60
CA GLN A 158 5.80 -3.54 -18.94
C GLN A 158 4.44 -4.22 -18.85
N ARG A 159 3.45 -3.73 -19.60
CA ARG A 159 2.10 -4.31 -19.56
C ARG A 159 2.07 -5.70 -20.20
N VAL A 160 1.41 -6.65 -19.57
CA VAL A 160 1.14 -7.98 -20.14
C VAL A 160 0.39 -7.86 -21.48
N LEU A 161 -0.42 -6.82 -21.68
CA LEU A 161 -1.12 -6.56 -22.94
C LEU A 161 -0.20 -6.07 -24.08
N ASP A 162 1.02 -5.62 -23.78
CA ASP A 162 2.01 -5.22 -24.80
C ASP A 162 2.65 -6.47 -25.43
N ALA A 163 2.36 -6.69 -26.72
CA ALA A 163 2.86 -7.83 -27.47
C ALA A 163 4.40 -7.84 -27.58
N ALA A 164 5.04 -6.68 -27.70
CA ALA A 164 6.50 -6.58 -27.81
C ALA A 164 7.17 -6.93 -26.47
N ALA A 165 6.59 -6.50 -25.34
CA ALA A 165 7.06 -6.88 -24.02
C ALA A 165 6.94 -8.40 -23.77
N ARG A 166 5.78 -8.97 -24.10
CA ARG A 166 5.60 -10.44 -24.01
C ARG A 166 6.60 -11.20 -24.87
N ALA A 167 6.82 -10.77 -26.12
CA ALA A 167 7.76 -11.42 -27.01
C ALA A 167 9.18 -11.43 -26.43
N ARG A 168 9.64 -10.31 -25.84
CA ARG A 168 10.96 -10.24 -25.17
C ARG A 168 11.05 -11.25 -24.02
N CYS A 169 10.04 -11.25 -23.14
CA CYS A 169 10.02 -12.17 -22.01
C CYS A 169 9.90 -13.63 -22.46
N SER A 170 9.05 -13.93 -23.45
CA SER A 170 8.88 -15.30 -23.96
C SER A 170 10.18 -15.86 -24.56
N VAL A 171 10.96 -15.04 -25.25
CA VAL A 171 12.27 -15.46 -25.78
C VAL A 171 13.24 -15.73 -24.64
N ALA A 172 13.35 -14.83 -23.66
CA ALA A 172 14.28 -14.99 -22.55
C ALA A 172 13.91 -16.20 -21.66
N TRP A 173 12.63 -16.41 -21.39
CA TRP A 173 12.15 -17.49 -20.53
C TRP A 173 11.89 -18.80 -21.25
N GLN A 174 12.06 -18.84 -22.58
CA GLN A 174 11.75 -20.00 -23.41
C GLN A 174 10.35 -20.59 -23.14
N ALA A 175 9.40 -19.70 -22.82
CA ALA A 175 8.05 -20.03 -22.47
C ALA A 175 7.07 -18.96 -22.99
N GLU A 176 5.88 -19.38 -23.39
CA GLU A 176 4.87 -18.45 -23.83
C GLU A 176 4.30 -17.64 -22.65
N VAL A 177 4.40 -16.31 -22.73
CA VAL A 177 3.74 -15.40 -21.76
C VAL A 177 2.30 -15.21 -22.20
N PRO A 178 1.32 -15.57 -21.34
CA PRO A 178 -0.09 -15.42 -21.65
C PRO A 178 -0.48 -14.00 -22.04
N PRO A 179 -1.36 -13.77 -23.03
CA PRO A 179 -1.75 -12.44 -23.48
C PRO A 179 -2.81 -11.76 -22.60
N ARG A 180 -3.06 -12.29 -21.42
CA ARG A 180 -4.07 -11.81 -20.49
C ARG A 180 -3.46 -11.62 -19.11
N PRO A 181 -3.86 -10.55 -18.37
CA PRO A 181 -3.52 -10.42 -16.95
C PRO A 181 -3.91 -11.64 -16.13
N GLY A 182 -3.14 -11.93 -15.10
CA GLY A 182 -3.49 -12.90 -14.07
C GLY A 182 -4.61 -12.39 -13.15
N LEU A 183 -5.00 -13.23 -12.19
CA LEU A 183 -5.99 -12.88 -11.16
C LEU A 183 -5.35 -11.98 -10.09
N ARG A 184 -6.11 -11.04 -9.57
CA ARG A 184 -5.80 -10.31 -8.34
C ARG A 184 -6.16 -11.14 -7.11
N ILE A 185 -5.59 -10.83 -5.94
CA ILE A 185 -5.79 -11.63 -4.71
C ILE A 185 -7.27 -11.89 -4.41
N PRO A 186 -8.18 -10.89 -4.40
CA PRO A 186 -9.60 -11.17 -4.17
C PRO A 186 -10.21 -12.12 -5.22
N GLN A 187 -9.79 -12.00 -6.48
CA GLN A 187 -10.22 -12.89 -7.55
C GLN A 187 -9.66 -14.32 -7.41
N MET A 188 -8.44 -14.46 -6.87
CA MET A 188 -7.85 -15.77 -6.57
C MET A 188 -8.68 -16.50 -5.50
N PHE A 189 -9.11 -15.81 -4.44
CA PHE A 189 -9.96 -16.41 -3.41
C PHE A 189 -11.34 -16.81 -3.98
N GLU A 190 -11.94 -15.98 -4.83
CA GLU A 190 -13.20 -16.34 -5.50
C GLU A 190 -13.03 -17.54 -6.42
N ALA A 191 -11.95 -17.58 -7.20
CA ALA A 191 -11.62 -18.71 -8.08
C ALA A 191 -11.34 -20.00 -7.28
N ALA A 192 -10.75 -19.90 -6.09
CA ALA A 192 -10.56 -21.03 -5.19
C ALA A 192 -11.90 -21.56 -4.68
N ARG A 193 -12.80 -20.68 -4.19
CA ARG A 193 -14.13 -21.05 -3.71
C ARG A 193 -15.00 -21.69 -4.79
N SER A 194 -14.94 -21.17 -6.01
CA SER A 194 -15.70 -21.73 -7.15
C SER A 194 -15.06 -23.01 -7.73
N GLY A 195 -13.88 -23.41 -7.25
CA GLY A 195 -13.16 -24.59 -7.77
C GLY A 195 -12.46 -24.34 -9.11
N ALA A 196 -12.43 -23.11 -9.62
CA ALA A 196 -11.71 -22.75 -10.84
C ALA A 196 -10.19 -22.76 -10.63
N LEU A 197 -9.72 -22.34 -9.45
CA LEU A 197 -8.33 -22.43 -9.04
C LEU A 197 -8.04 -23.80 -8.42
N LYS A 198 -7.01 -24.50 -8.90
CA LYS A 198 -6.66 -25.85 -8.45
C LYS A 198 -5.51 -25.89 -7.46
N ALA A 199 -4.69 -24.85 -7.44
CA ALA A 199 -3.60 -24.70 -6.48
C ALA A 199 -3.40 -23.21 -6.18
N LEU A 200 -3.06 -22.91 -4.92
CA LEU A 200 -2.66 -21.59 -4.46
C LEU A 200 -1.33 -21.71 -3.73
N TRP A 201 -0.33 -20.92 -4.16
CA TRP A 201 0.97 -20.87 -3.50
C TRP A 201 1.15 -19.49 -2.87
N VAL A 202 1.14 -19.44 -1.54
CA VAL A 202 1.32 -18.23 -0.74
C VAL A 202 2.80 -18.15 -0.33
N ILE A 203 3.45 -17.03 -0.62
CA ILE A 203 4.88 -16.85 -0.36
C ILE A 203 5.09 -15.64 0.54
N GLY A 204 5.48 -15.88 1.80
CA GLY A 204 5.87 -14.87 2.77
C GLY A 204 4.73 -13.94 3.23
N GLU A 205 3.49 -14.41 3.18
CA GLU A 205 2.31 -13.64 3.59
C GLU A 205 1.35 -14.48 4.46
N ASP A 206 0.74 -13.83 5.46
CA ASP A 206 -0.31 -14.42 6.29
C ASP A 206 -1.67 -13.87 5.88
N VAL A 207 -2.20 -14.35 4.74
CA VAL A 207 -3.45 -13.88 4.14
C VAL A 207 -4.67 -14.03 5.07
N LEU A 208 -4.66 -15.00 5.99
CA LEU A 208 -5.71 -15.14 7.01
C LEU A 208 -5.70 -14.05 8.07
N ALA A 209 -4.58 -13.35 8.23
CA ALA A 209 -4.46 -12.22 9.15
C ALA A 209 -4.57 -10.86 8.44
N THR A 210 -4.14 -10.77 7.18
CA THR A 210 -3.98 -9.50 6.47
C THR A 210 -5.11 -9.14 5.54
N ASP A 211 -5.74 -10.12 4.88
CA ASP A 211 -6.80 -9.85 3.91
C ASP A 211 -8.15 -9.53 4.58
N PRO A 212 -8.99 -8.69 3.93
CA PRO A 212 -10.31 -8.38 4.45
C PRO A 212 -11.22 -9.59 4.38
N ASP A 213 -12.28 -9.59 5.19
CA ASP A 213 -13.22 -10.71 5.27
C ASP A 213 -12.48 -12.06 5.43
N SER A 214 -11.67 -12.17 6.48
CA SER A 214 -10.85 -13.37 6.73
C SER A 214 -11.68 -14.66 6.87
N THR A 215 -13.00 -14.56 7.09
CA THR A 215 -13.92 -15.71 7.02
C THR A 215 -14.02 -16.25 5.60
N SER A 216 -14.22 -15.40 4.61
CA SER A 216 -14.23 -15.77 3.19
C SER A 216 -12.88 -16.27 2.71
N VAL A 217 -11.76 -15.65 3.19
CA VAL A 217 -10.41 -16.14 2.88
C VAL A 217 -10.21 -17.56 3.40
N ARG A 218 -10.62 -17.85 4.64
CA ARG A 218 -10.55 -19.20 5.23
C ARG A 218 -11.35 -20.21 4.42
N ALA A 219 -12.55 -19.84 4.00
CA ALA A 219 -13.39 -20.69 3.14
C ALA A 219 -12.74 -20.94 1.77
N ALA A 220 -12.05 -19.95 1.21
CA ALA A 220 -11.33 -20.08 -0.06
C ALA A 220 -10.14 -21.04 0.05
N LEU A 221 -9.33 -20.92 1.13
CA LEU A 221 -8.23 -21.86 1.37
C LEU A 221 -8.73 -23.30 1.58
N ALA A 222 -9.81 -23.46 2.35
CA ALA A 222 -10.41 -24.78 2.58
C ALA A 222 -11.01 -25.43 1.34
N ALA A 223 -11.47 -24.63 0.36
CA ALA A 223 -12.03 -25.11 -0.89
C ALA A 223 -10.97 -25.38 -1.97
N CYS A 224 -9.77 -24.81 -1.84
CA CYS A 224 -8.68 -24.97 -2.81
C CYS A 224 -8.10 -26.38 -2.70
N PRO A 225 -8.02 -27.17 -3.78
CA PRO A 225 -7.52 -28.55 -3.73
C PRO A 225 -6.06 -28.69 -3.26
N LEU A 226 -5.24 -27.67 -3.43
CA LEU A 226 -3.85 -27.64 -2.97
C LEU A 226 -3.46 -26.23 -2.55
N VAL A 227 -3.11 -26.06 -1.28
CA VAL A 227 -2.55 -24.83 -0.75
C VAL A 227 -1.11 -25.08 -0.31
N ILE A 228 -0.18 -24.32 -0.90
CA ILE A 228 1.25 -24.35 -0.56
C ILE A 228 1.57 -23.02 0.15
N CYS A 229 2.36 -23.05 1.21
CA CYS A 229 2.80 -21.85 1.92
C CYS A 229 4.31 -21.88 2.15
N ASN A 230 4.99 -20.79 1.77
CA ASN A 230 6.36 -20.50 2.18
C ASN A 230 6.29 -19.46 3.31
N ASP A 231 6.78 -19.81 4.49
CA ASP A 231 6.79 -18.84 5.61
C ASP A 231 8.00 -19.09 6.54
N LEU A 232 8.36 -18.06 7.30
CA LEU A 232 9.36 -18.12 8.38
C LEU A 232 8.83 -18.84 9.61
N PHE A 233 7.51 -18.80 9.81
CA PHE A 233 6.83 -19.31 11.00
C PHE A 233 5.57 -20.06 10.59
N LEU A 234 5.10 -20.93 11.46
CA LEU A 234 3.77 -21.53 11.30
C LEU A 234 2.70 -20.47 11.63
N SER A 235 2.45 -19.60 10.65
CA SER A 235 1.39 -18.59 10.70
C SER A 235 0.00 -19.25 10.57
N PRO A 236 -1.10 -18.54 10.86
CA PRO A 236 -2.45 -19.01 10.56
C PRO A 236 -2.62 -19.53 9.13
N THR A 237 -2.06 -18.86 8.14
CA THR A 237 -2.10 -19.30 6.74
C THR A 237 -1.27 -20.56 6.52
N ALA A 238 -0.05 -20.61 7.05
CA ALA A 238 0.79 -21.80 6.95
C ALA A 238 0.14 -23.01 7.66
N ALA A 239 -0.53 -22.79 8.79
CA ALA A 239 -1.24 -23.86 9.51
C ALA A 239 -2.49 -24.37 8.75
N ALA A 240 -3.03 -23.60 7.82
CA ALA A 240 -4.15 -23.97 6.97
C ALA A 240 -3.72 -24.56 5.62
N ALA A 241 -2.42 -24.57 5.31
CA ALA A 241 -1.89 -25.08 4.05
C ALA A 241 -1.69 -26.59 4.07
N ASP A 242 -1.77 -27.25 2.90
CA ASP A 242 -1.49 -28.68 2.73
C ASP A 242 0.01 -28.96 2.74
N VAL A 243 0.83 -28.02 2.23
CA VAL A 243 2.28 -28.11 2.20
C VAL A 243 2.90 -26.82 2.71
N VAL A 244 3.82 -26.93 3.65
CA VAL A 244 4.55 -25.78 4.20
C VAL A 244 6.04 -25.95 3.96
N PHE A 245 6.66 -24.95 3.32
CA PHE A 245 8.11 -24.86 3.19
C PHE A 245 8.64 -23.82 4.19
N PRO A 246 9.44 -24.23 5.20
CA PRO A 246 10.16 -23.27 6.03
C PRO A 246 11.23 -22.58 5.20
N VAL A 247 11.21 -21.23 5.15
CA VAL A 247 12.11 -20.47 4.29
C VAL A 247 13.03 -19.53 5.06
N ALA A 248 14.16 -19.19 4.44
CA ALA A 248 15.19 -18.34 4.99
C ALA A 248 14.70 -16.89 5.14
N ALA A 249 15.04 -16.27 6.27
CA ALA A 249 14.83 -14.85 6.51
C ALA A 249 15.74 -13.99 5.61
N TRP A 250 15.44 -12.70 5.55
CA TRP A 250 16.20 -11.76 4.71
C TRP A 250 17.68 -11.64 5.09
N LEU A 251 18.07 -11.88 6.34
CA LEU A 251 19.46 -11.94 6.81
C LEU A 251 20.19 -13.22 6.40
N GLU A 252 19.49 -14.22 5.92
CA GLU A 252 19.95 -15.59 5.66
C GLU A 252 20.06 -15.89 4.16
N LYS A 253 19.83 -14.88 3.29
CA LYS A 253 19.82 -15.06 1.83
C LYS A 253 20.43 -13.87 1.10
N ASP A 254 20.95 -14.13 -0.10
CA ASP A 254 21.41 -13.14 -1.05
C ASP A 254 20.27 -12.68 -1.97
N GLY A 255 20.41 -11.45 -2.49
CA GLY A 255 19.45 -10.91 -3.43
C GLY A 255 19.61 -9.44 -3.70
N THR A 256 18.52 -8.84 -4.18
CA THR A 256 18.43 -7.41 -4.48
C THR A 256 17.13 -6.86 -3.90
N PHE A 257 17.21 -5.76 -3.17
CA PHE A 257 16.04 -5.02 -2.71
C PHE A 257 15.95 -3.68 -3.42
N VAL A 258 14.71 -3.19 -3.57
CA VAL A 258 14.45 -1.84 -4.07
C VAL A 258 13.60 -1.09 -3.06
N ASN A 259 14.04 0.08 -2.65
CA ASN A 259 13.30 0.94 -1.74
C ASN A 259 12.33 1.89 -2.48
N PHE A 260 11.57 2.69 -1.73
CA PHE A 260 10.55 3.57 -2.30
C PHE A 260 11.11 4.67 -3.22
N ASP A 261 12.38 5.04 -3.09
CA ASP A 261 13.06 6.00 -3.96
C ASP A 261 13.66 5.34 -5.23
N ARG A 262 13.27 4.09 -5.52
CA ARG A 262 13.67 3.35 -6.72
C ARG A 262 15.15 2.95 -6.74
N ARG A 263 15.75 2.78 -5.57
CA ARG A 263 17.16 2.45 -5.42
C ARG A 263 17.36 0.94 -5.28
N PHE A 264 18.01 0.33 -6.27
CA PHE A 264 18.47 -1.06 -6.20
C PHE A 264 19.62 -1.20 -5.22
N GLN A 265 19.52 -2.14 -4.30
CA GLN A 265 20.49 -2.37 -3.23
C GLN A 265 20.81 -3.86 -3.10
N ARG A 266 22.07 -4.19 -2.90
CA ARG A 266 22.47 -5.58 -2.63
C ARG A 266 22.07 -6.00 -1.22
N VAL A 267 21.50 -7.19 -1.13
CA VAL A 267 21.31 -7.92 0.12
C VAL A 267 22.26 -9.09 0.12
N ARG A 268 22.98 -9.28 1.23
CA ARG A 268 23.93 -10.39 1.42
C ARG A 268 23.56 -11.17 2.68
N ALA A 269 23.68 -12.48 2.62
CA ALA A 269 23.50 -13.32 3.79
C ALA A 269 24.52 -12.91 4.89
N ALA A 270 24.02 -12.55 6.04
CA ALA A 270 24.82 -12.20 7.21
C ALA A 270 24.98 -13.40 8.17
N VAL A 271 24.03 -14.32 8.14
CA VAL A 271 24.02 -15.55 8.95
C VAL A 271 23.54 -16.72 8.08
N ALA A 272 23.95 -17.94 8.43
CA ALA A 272 23.45 -19.13 7.78
C ALA A 272 22.01 -19.42 8.23
N PRO A 273 21.13 -19.89 7.34
CA PRO A 273 19.80 -20.34 7.73
C PRO A 273 19.87 -21.57 8.64
N PRO A 274 18.87 -21.85 9.47
CA PRO A 274 18.76 -23.07 10.22
C PRO A 274 18.85 -24.33 9.34
N ALA A 275 19.30 -25.44 9.89
CA ALA A 275 19.41 -26.69 9.15
C ALA A 275 18.05 -27.12 8.54
N GLY A 276 18.04 -27.48 7.26
CA GLY A 276 16.85 -27.87 6.52
C GLY A 276 16.01 -26.72 5.96
N VAL A 277 16.30 -25.44 6.31
CA VAL A 277 15.66 -24.26 5.77
C VAL A 277 16.31 -23.88 4.43
N ARG A 278 15.51 -23.53 3.43
CA ARG A 278 15.94 -23.10 2.10
C ARG A 278 15.47 -21.67 1.82
N THR A 279 16.11 -20.99 0.89
CA THR A 279 15.57 -19.71 0.37
C THR A 279 14.32 -19.96 -0.47
N ASP A 280 13.43 -18.98 -0.58
CA ASP A 280 12.26 -19.07 -1.49
C ASP A 280 12.70 -19.40 -2.92
N PHE A 281 13.79 -18.77 -3.37
CA PHE A 281 14.42 -19.05 -4.66
C PHE A 281 14.75 -20.53 -4.84
N ALA A 282 15.43 -21.14 -3.86
CA ALA A 282 15.79 -22.55 -3.91
C ALA A 282 14.57 -23.49 -3.83
N VAL A 283 13.52 -23.10 -3.09
CA VAL A 283 12.25 -23.85 -3.04
C VAL A 283 11.57 -23.83 -4.40
N MET A 284 11.46 -22.66 -5.05
CA MET A 284 10.84 -22.53 -6.38
C MET A 284 11.59 -23.36 -7.43
N HIS A 285 12.92 -23.33 -7.43
CA HIS A 285 13.74 -24.17 -8.32
C HIS A 285 13.54 -25.66 -8.07
N ALA A 286 13.51 -26.08 -6.81
CA ALA A 286 13.29 -27.49 -6.48
C ALA A 286 11.90 -27.99 -6.90
N VAL A 287 10.88 -27.18 -6.73
CA VAL A 287 9.51 -27.51 -7.19
C VAL A 287 9.46 -27.55 -8.72
N ALA A 288 10.03 -26.57 -9.41
CA ALA A 288 10.08 -26.56 -10.87
C ALA A 288 10.80 -27.82 -11.42
N ALA A 289 11.97 -28.17 -10.86
CA ALA A 289 12.71 -29.37 -11.23
C ALA A 289 11.90 -30.66 -10.99
N ALA A 290 11.18 -30.75 -9.88
CA ALA A 290 10.28 -31.87 -9.59
C ALA A 290 9.10 -31.98 -10.58
N MET A 291 8.70 -30.84 -11.16
CA MET A 291 7.68 -30.78 -12.22
C MET A 291 8.28 -30.98 -13.63
N GLY A 292 9.59 -31.23 -13.75
CA GLY A 292 10.28 -31.41 -15.03
C GLY A 292 10.58 -30.11 -15.77
N ALA A 293 10.54 -28.96 -15.08
CA ALA A 293 10.87 -27.65 -15.63
C ALA A 293 12.22 -27.12 -15.11
N ASP A 294 12.94 -26.40 -15.96
CA ASP A 294 14.13 -25.63 -15.58
C ASP A 294 13.79 -24.14 -15.65
N LEU A 295 14.09 -23.41 -14.57
CA LEU A 295 13.87 -21.96 -14.51
C LEU A 295 15.05 -21.15 -15.14
N GLY A 296 16.11 -21.82 -15.60
CA GLY A 296 17.18 -21.22 -16.40
C GLY A 296 18.22 -20.40 -15.64
N CYS A 297 17.92 -19.90 -14.44
CA CYS A 297 18.84 -19.12 -13.61
C CYS A 297 19.16 -19.89 -12.32
N ALA A 298 20.45 -20.07 -12.00
CA ALA A 298 20.89 -20.84 -10.82
C ALA A 298 21.11 -19.99 -9.58
N THR A 299 21.26 -18.68 -9.74
CA THR A 299 21.59 -17.73 -8.67
C THR A 299 20.75 -16.47 -8.73
N PRO A 300 20.56 -15.75 -7.59
CA PRO A 300 19.92 -14.44 -7.60
C PRO A 300 20.61 -13.40 -8.50
N ALA A 301 21.91 -13.54 -8.74
CA ALA A 301 22.66 -12.69 -9.66
C ALA A 301 22.25 -12.92 -11.12
N GLU A 302 22.10 -14.19 -11.52
CA GLU A 302 21.62 -14.57 -12.84
C GLU A 302 20.15 -14.17 -13.06
N ALA A 303 19.30 -14.35 -12.04
CA ALA A 303 17.92 -13.89 -12.08
C ALA A 303 17.83 -12.36 -12.24
N MET A 304 18.71 -11.58 -11.58
CA MET A 304 18.78 -10.13 -11.78
C MET A 304 19.28 -9.78 -13.19
N ALA A 305 20.26 -10.51 -13.72
CA ALA A 305 20.75 -10.30 -15.09
C ALA A 305 19.67 -10.61 -16.14
N GLU A 306 18.90 -11.68 -15.96
CA GLU A 306 17.75 -12.01 -16.81
C GLU A 306 16.70 -10.91 -16.76
N CYS A 307 16.34 -10.44 -15.55
CA CYS A 307 15.40 -9.34 -15.38
C CYS A 307 15.88 -8.05 -16.10
N ALA A 308 17.16 -7.71 -15.97
CA ALA A 308 17.77 -6.57 -16.66
C ALA A 308 17.71 -6.72 -18.19
N ALA A 309 17.86 -7.93 -18.72
CA ALA A 309 17.80 -8.20 -20.15
C ALA A 309 16.38 -8.01 -20.73
N VAL A 310 15.32 -8.33 -19.97
CA VAL A 310 13.92 -8.19 -20.43
C VAL A 310 13.29 -6.85 -20.09
N ALA A 311 13.85 -6.11 -19.14
CA ALA A 311 13.33 -4.83 -18.65
C ALA A 311 14.25 -3.66 -19.03
N PRO A 312 13.96 -2.89 -20.09
CA PRO A 312 14.83 -1.79 -20.54
C PRO A 312 15.15 -0.75 -19.47
N LEU A 313 14.26 -0.56 -18.48
CA LEU A 313 14.48 0.34 -17.35
C LEU A 313 15.62 -0.10 -16.43
N PHE A 314 16.01 -1.38 -16.45
CA PHE A 314 16.96 -2.00 -15.54
C PHE A 314 18.23 -2.51 -16.25
N GLY A 315 18.38 -2.28 -17.56
CA GLY A 315 19.44 -2.84 -18.40
C GLY A 315 20.87 -2.60 -17.90
N GLY A 316 21.10 -1.59 -17.10
CA GLY A 316 22.39 -1.30 -16.46
C GLY A 316 22.54 -1.85 -15.04
N ILE A 317 21.55 -2.55 -14.49
CA ILE A 317 21.61 -3.07 -13.12
C ILE A 317 22.14 -4.49 -13.11
N SER A 318 23.19 -4.72 -12.34
CA SER A 318 23.74 -6.07 -12.13
C SER A 318 24.35 -6.19 -10.73
N HIS A 319 24.45 -7.39 -10.18
CA HIS A 319 25.09 -7.61 -8.89
C HIS A 319 26.56 -7.12 -8.86
N PRO A 320 27.43 -7.44 -9.85
CA PRO A 320 28.79 -6.91 -9.87
C PRO A 320 28.85 -5.39 -9.84
N ARG A 321 27.96 -4.73 -10.56
CA ARG A 321 27.92 -3.27 -10.60
C ARG A 321 27.43 -2.67 -9.27
N LEU A 322 26.38 -3.25 -8.68
CA LEU A 322 25.90 -2.83 -7.35
C LEU A 322 26.97 -3.08 -6.25
N ASP A 323 27.80 -4.10 -6.42
CA ASP A 323 28.89 -4.39 -5.48
C ASP A 323 30.04 -3.39 -5.61
N LEU A 324 30.32 -2.89 -6.82
CA LEU A 324 31.40 -1.95 -7.11
C LEU A 324 31.00 -0.49 -6.87
N GLU A 325 29.85 -0.08 -7.39
CA GLU A 325 29.42 1.33 -7.43
C GLU A 325 28.46 1.69 -6.28
N GLY A 326 27.91 0.68 -5.58
CA GLY A 326 26.87 0.88 -4.58
C GLY A 326 25.46 0.93 -5.19
N PRO A 327 24.48 1.42 -4.42
CA PRO A 327 23.07 1.46 -4.84
C PRO A 327 22.83 2.34 -6.07
N LEU A 328 22.00 1.86 -7.01
CA LEU A 328 21.68 2.53 -8.27
C LEU A 328 20.16 2.80 -8.39
N HIS A 329 19.80 4.00 -8.83
CA HIS A 329 18.41 4.35 -9.10
C HIS A 329 18.00 3.95 -10.53
N TRP A 330 16.84 3.33 -10.67
CA TRP A 330 16.23 3.17 -11.98
C TRP A 330 15.39 4.42 -12.38
N PRO A 331 15.19 4.74 -13.67
CA PRO A 331 15.75 4.11 -14.87
C PRO A 331 17.27 4.08 -14.90
N CYS A 332 17.84 2.93 -15.29
CA CYS A 332 19.25 2.73 -15.49
C CYS A 332 19.40 1.74 -16.67
N GLY A 333 19.23 2.25 -17.89
CA GLY A 333 19.02 1.44 -19.10
C GLY A 333 20.28 0.84 -19.71
N SER A 334 21.48 1.26 -19.29
CA SER A 334 22.77 0.73 -19.80
C SER A 334 23.84 0.70 -18.72
N ALA A 335 24.90 -0.04 -18.96
CA ALA A 335 26.03 -0.16 -18.04
C ALA A 335 26.72 1.20 -17.77
N ASP A 336 26.71 2.11 -18.74
CA ASP A 336 27.31 3.46 -18.61
C ASP A 336 26.36 4.48 -17.98
N SER A 337 25.09 4.13 -17.74
CA SER A 337 24.12 5.03 -17.14
C SER A 337 24.42 5.24 -15.64
N PRO A 338 24.51 6.47 -15.13
CA PRO A 338 24.69 6.70 -13.70
C PRO A 338 23.43 6.40 -12.88
N GLY A 339 22.36 5.92 -13.52
CA GLY A 339 21.04 5.83 -12.94
C GLY A 339 20.31 7.18 -12.93
N THR A 340 19.04 7.16 -12.50
CA THR A 340 18.17 8.35 -12.54
C THR A 340 17.64 8.67 -11.14
N PRO A 341 18.39 9.39 -10.30
CA PRO A 341 17.95 9.75 -8.96
C PRO A 341 16.65 10.57 -8.96
N ARG A 342 16.45 11.39 -9.98
CA ARG A 342 15.27 12.25 -10.13
C ARG A 342 14.56 11.98 -11.47
N LEU A 343 13.28 11.61 -11.40
CA LEU A 343 12.47 11.33 -12.59
C LEU A 343 12.03 12.61 -13.31
N TYR A 344 11.66 12.45 -14.59
CA TYR A 344 10.99 13.46 -15.41
C TYR A 344 11.78 14.76 -15.61
N GLN A 345 13.12 14.67 -15.66
CA GLN A 345 13.96 15.84 -15.90
C GLN A 345 13.63 16.50 -17.24
N ASP A 346 13.60 15.71 -18.31
CA ASP A 346 13.37 16.20 -19.67
C ASP A 346 11.91 16.10 -20.07
N ARG A 347 11.27 14.97 -19.87
CA ARG A 347 9.87 14.69 -20.24
C ARG A 347 9.23 13.67 -19.32
N PHE A 348 7.91 13.65 -19.31
CA PHE A 348 7.14 12.58 -18.68
C PHE A 348 7.08 11.34 -19.56
N ALA A 349 6.88 10.17 -18.96
CA ALA A 349 6.77 8.87 -19.64
C ALA A 349 5.37 8.66 -20.24
N THR A 350 4.86 9.67 -20.90
CA THR A 350 3.58 9.69 -21.64
C THR A 350 3.85 9.82 -23.14
N PRO A 351 2.93 9.45 -24.02
CA PRO A 351 3.16 9.54 -25.47
C PRO A 351 3.51 10.96 -25.95
N ASP A 352 2.87 11.98 -25.38
CA ASP A 352 3.12 13.39 -25.70
C ASP A 352 4.25 14.02 -24.87
N GLY A 353 4.74 13.33 -23.84
CA GLY A 353 5.81 13.80 -22.96
C GLY A 353 5.36 14.75 -21.86
N LEU A 354 4.06 15.01 -21.73
CA LEU A 354 3.45 15.91 -20.75
C LEU A 354 2.87 15.13 -19.55
N ALA A 355 2.82 15.75 -18.38
CA ALA A 355 2.01 15.26 -17.28
C ALA A 355 0.54 15.62 -17.50
N HIS A 356 -0.35 14.66 -17.36
CA HIS A 356 -1.79 14.91 -17.51
C HIS A 356 -2.41 15.17 -16.13
N LEU A 357 -2.91 16.38 -15.91
CA LEU A 357 -3.63 16.73 -14.69
C LEU A 357 -4.96 15.96 -14.62
N ALA A 358 -5.20 15.35 -13.47
CA ALA A 358 -6.33 14.47 -13.30
C ALA A 358 -7.57 15.23 -12.82
N THR A 359 -8.62 15.28 -13.63
CA THR A 359 -9.91 15.86 -13.29
C THR A 359 -10.77 14.79 -12.63
N ARG A 360 -10.73 14.72 -11.28
CA ARG A 360 -11.41 13.68 -10.49
C ARG A 360 -12.33 14.31 -9.44
N PRO A 361 -13.65 14.19 -9.60
CA PRO A 361 -14.59 14.64 -8.58
C PRO A 361 -14.52 13.73 -7.36
N TYR A 362 -14.85 14.26 -6.19
CA TYR A 362 -15.09 13.47 -5.01
C TYR A 362 -16.36 12.63 -5.19
N LEU A 363 -16.23 11.35 -4.87
CA LEU A 363 -17.34 10.42 -4.75
C LEU A 363 -17.37 9.90 -3.31
N PRO A 364 -18.58 9.70 -2.72
CA PRO A 364 -18.70 9.14 -1.38
C PRO A 364 -18.06 7.75 -1.28
N PRO A 365 -17.57 7.36 -0.09
CA PRO A 365 -17.08 6.01 0.15
C PRO A 365 -18.20 4.98 0.05
N GLY A 366 -17.83 3.70 -0.14
CA GLY A 366 -18.80 2.60 -0.22
C GLY A 366 -19.47 2.25 1.10
N GLU A 367 -18.78 2.51 2.21
CA GLU A 367 -19.29 2.30 3.58
C GLU A 367 -19.68 3.64 4.22
N HIS A 368 -20.78 3.63 4.96
CA HIS A 368 -21.26 4.80 5.71
C HIS A 368 -21.91 4.39 7.02
N CYS A 369 -21.85 5.27 8.01
CA CYS A 369 -22.54 5.10 9.28
C CYS A 369 -24.05 5.17 9.11
N ASP A 370 -24.75 4.42 9.95
CA ASP A 370 -26.20 4.47 10.15
C ASP A 370 -26.54 4.25 11.64
N THR A 371 -27.82 4.08 11.94
CA THR A 371 -28.26 3.87 13.33
C THR A 371 -27.82 2.54 13.93
N GLU A 372 -27.53 1.53 13.11
CA GLU A 372 -27.04 0.21 13.56
C GLU A 372 -25.51 0.21 13.72
N PHE A 373 -24.79 0.91 12.84
CA PHE A 373 -23.33 1.00 12.80
C PHE A 373 -22.89 2.45 12.85
N PRO A 374 -22.95 3.10 14.05
CA PRO A 374 -22.79 4.56 14.16
C PRO A 374 -21.34 5.06 14.18
N PHE A 375 -20.34 4.16 14.22
CA PHE A 375 -18.92 4.53 14.27
C PHE A 375 -18.19 4.15 12.99
N LEU A 376 -17.19 4.94 12.59
CA LEU A 376 -16.24 4.58 11.53
C LEU A 376 -14.96 3.98 12.12
N LEU A 377 -14.69 2.73 11.80
CA LEU A 377 -13.44 2.06 12.13
C LEU A 377 -12.39 2.38 11.06
N ILE A 378 -11.25 2.87 11.50
CA ILE A 378 -10.03 3.02 10.72
C ILE A 378 -9.09 1.89 11.14
N THR A 379 -8.61 1.07 10.21
CA THR A 379 -7.57 0.11 10.50
C THR A 379 -6.19 0.67 10.18
N GLY A 380 -5.16 0.20 10.87
CA GLY A 380 -3.81 0.67 10.60
C GLY A 380 -2.74 -0.04 11.41
N ARG A 381 -1.53 0.50 11.33
CA ARG A 381 -0.38 -0.02 12.07
C ARG A 381 -0.12 0.77 13.33
N ARG A 382 0.39 0.05 14.32
CA ARG A 382 0.97 0.63 15.52
C ARG A 382 2.49 0.51 15.44
N GLY A 383 3.22 1.51 15.96
CA GLY A 383 4.67 1.60 15.79
C GLY A 383 5.46 0.44 16.41
N GLU A 384 4.86 -0.26 17.39
CA GLU A 384 5.51 -1.35 18.11
C GLU A 384 5.58 -2.65 17.29
N HIS A 385 4.70 -2.82 16.29
CA HIS A 385 4.64 -4.03 15.47
C HIS A 385 4.73 -3.75 13.98
N TYR A 386 5.25 -4.74 13.24
CA TYR A 386 5.41 -4.70 11.79
C TYR A 386 4.41 -5.64 11.11
N ASN A 387 3.63 -5.15 10.14
CA ASN A 387 2.61 -5.88 9.37
C ASN A 387 1.68 -6.71 10.28
N SER A 388 1.46 -7.99 9.97
CA SER A 388 0.67 -8.93 10.78
C SER A 388 1.28 -9.23 12.16
N GLY A 389 2.45 -8.66 12.48
CA GLY A 389 3.17 -8.91 13.73
C GLY A 389 3.87 -10.26 13.81
N SER A 390 3.87 -11.06 12.75
CA SER A 390 4.41 -12.43 12.75
C SER A 390 5.85 -12.50 13.26
N MET A 391 6.71 -11.55 12.86
CA MET A 391 8.08 -11.46 13.40
C MET A 391 8.14 -10.72 14.72
N THR A 392 7.56 -9.52 14.80
CA THR A 392 7.75 -8.62 15.95
C THR A 392 7.09 -9.11 17.23
N ARG A 393 6.01 -9.89 17.16
CA ARG A 393 5.43 -10.59 18.34
C ARG A 393 6.35 -11.67 18.92
N ARG A 394 7.40 -12.09 18.20
CA ARG A 394 8.42 -13.06 18.64
C ARG A 394 9.70 -12.38 19.14
N THR A 395 9.69 -11.07 19.27
CA THR A 395 10.81 -10.25 19.75
C THR A 395 10.43 -9.48 21.01
N ALA A 396 11.35 -8.68 21.53
CA ALA A 396 11.09 -7.80 22.68
C ALA A 396 9.98 -6.77 22.43
N ASN A 397 9.59 -6.52 21.20
CA ASN A 397 8.48 -5.63 20.85
C ASN A 397 7.15 -6.09 21.46
N LEU A 398 6.97 -7.41 21.68
CA LEU A 398 5.80 -7.93 22.38
C LEU A 398 5.64 -7.35 23.79
N ARG A 399 6.75 -6.91 24.44
CA ARG A 399 6.68 -6.28 25.79
C ARG A 399 6.15 -4.84 25.73
N LEU A 400 6.25 -4.19 24.57
CA LEU A 400 5.75 -2.83 24.38
C LEU A 400 4.24 -2.82 24.12
N ARG A 401 3.75 -3.85 23.42
CA ARG A 401 2.34 -4.06 23.14
C ARG A 401 2.04 -5.56 23.09
N THR A 402 1.18 -6.01 23.99
CA THR A 402 0.89 -7.44 24.21
C THR A 402 -0.40 -7.90 23.56
N GLU A 403 -1.30 -6.95 23.20
CA GLU A 403 -2.60 -7.23 22.59
C GLU A 403 -3.05 -6.08 21.68
N GLU A 404 -4.05 -6.34 20.85
CA GLU A 404 -4.71 -5.31 20.07
C GLU A 404 -5.79 -4.63 20.90
N THR A 405 -5.96 -3.32 20.64
CA THR A 405 -6.98 -2.50 21.28
C THR A 405 -7.77 -1.72 20.25
N VAL A 406 -9.02 -1.37 20.59
CA VAL A 406 -9.77 -0.36 19.87
C VAL A 406 -9.64 0.98 20.59
N ASP A 407 -9.18 2.00 19.86
CA ASP A 407 -9.11 3.38 20.32
C ASP A 407 -10.48 4.02 20.15
N VAL A 408 -10.97 4.67 21.21
CA VAL A 408 -12.29 5.32 21.28
C VAL A 408 -12.12 6.70 21.90
N ASP A 409 -12.84 7.69 21.35
CA ASP A 409 -12.88 9.05 21.89
C ASP A 409 -13.44 9.07 23.32
N PRO A 410 -12.95 9.94 24.24
CA PRO A 410 -13.43 10.02 25.61
C PRO A 410 -14.93 10.32 25.73
N GLY A 411 -15.48 11.17 24.84
CA GLY A 411 -16.91 11.51 24.82
C GLY A 411 -17.76 10.30 24.41
N ASP A 412 -17.34 9.61 23.35
CA ASP A 412 -18.01 8.38 22.88
C ASP A 412 -17.95 7.28 23.94
N ALA A 413 -16.78 7.11 24.57
CA ALA A 413 -16.62 6.14 25.65
C ALA A 413 -17.57 6.42 26.83
N ALA A 414 -17.69 7.69 27.22
CA ALA A 414 -18.62 8.10 28.29
C ALA A 414 -20.07 7.85 27.88
N ALA A 415 -20.46 8.19 26.64
CA ALA A 415 -21.83 7.96 26.14
C ALA A 415 -22.19 6.46 26.09
N LEU A 416 -21.21 5.59 25.80
CA LEU A 416 -21.37 4.14 25.78
C LEU A 416 -21.17 3.48 27.17
N GLY A 417 -20.84 4.24 28.22
CA GLY A 417 -20.55 3.72 29.55
C GLY A 417 -19.30 2.87 29.65
N LEU A 418 -18.35 3.02 28.71
CA LEU A 418 -17.12 2.26 28.64
C LEU A 418 -16.06 2.79 29.59
N ARG A 419 -15.24 1.88 30.11
CA ARG A 419 -14.02 2.19 30.89
C ARG A 419 -12.81 1.77 30.08
N ASP A 420 -11.70 2.45 30.32
CA ASP A 420 -10.42 2.02 29.74
C ASP A 420 -10.08 0.58 30.11
N GLY A 421 -9.62 -0.23 29.16
CA GLY A 421 -9.39 -1.66 29.32
C GLY A 421 -10.65 -2.54 29.29
N ALA A 422 -11.87 -1.98 29.19
CA ALA A 422 -13.10 -2.78 29.08
C ALA A 422 -13.07 -3.64 27.81
N LEU A 423 -13.60 -4.87 27.94
CA LEU A 423 -13.74 -5.76 26.79
C LEU A 423 -15.01 -5.40 26.00
N VAL A 424 -14.87 -5.21 24.70
CA VAL A 424 -15.98 -4.89 23.80
C VAL A 424 -16.01 -5.84 22.61
N GLN A 425 -17.20 -6.06 22.08
CA GLN A 425 -17.41 -6.63 20.77
C GLN A 425 -17.62 -5.49 19.77
N LEU A 426 -16.79 -5.46 18.75
CA LEU A 426 -17.04 -4.68 17.54
C LEU A 426 -17.86 -5.54 16.57
N GLY A 427 -18.88 -4.97 15.97
CA GLY A 427 -19.66 -5.60 14.91
C GLY A 427 -19.71 -4.70 13.70
N SER A 428 -19.57 -5.26 12.52
CA SER A 428 -19.82 -4.61 11.23
C SER A 428 -20.85 -5.39 10.44
N ARG A 429 -21.15 -4.97 9.21
CA ARG A 429 -21.97 -5.73 8.27
C ARG A 429 -21.30 -7.05 7.81
N HIS A 430 -19.98 -7.17 8.03
CA HIS A 430 -19.16 -8.26 7.52
C HIS A 430 -18.77 -9.29 8.59
N GLY A 431 -18.70 -8.88 9.85
CA GLY A 431 -18.33 -9.77 10.92
C GLY A 431 -18.18 -9.12 12.28
N THR A 432 -17.47 -9.82 13.17
CA THR A 432 -17.23 -9.34 14.54
C THR A 432 -15.78 -9.53 14.96
N ALA A 433 -15.34 -8.70 15.91
CA ALA A 433 -14.06 -8.82 16.59
C ALA A 433 -14.21 -8.45 18.08
N VAL A 434 -13.38 -9.03 18.95
CA VAL A 434 -13.40 -8.74 20.38
C VAL A 434 -12.09 -8.10 20.78
N LEU A 435 -12.14 -6.89 21.34
CA LEU A 435 -10.98 -6.06 21.67
C LEU A 435 -11.16 -5.39 23.05
N ARG A 436 -10.04 -4.94 23.63
CA ARG A 436 -10.08 -4.02 24.77
C ARG A 436 -10.14 -2.58 24.29
N VAL A 437 -10.89 -1.77 24.99
CA VAL A 437 -10.96 -0.32 24.76
C VAL A 437 -9.70 0.36 25.25
N ARG A 438 -9.14 1.28 24.43
CA ARG A 438 -8.21 2.32 24.85
C ARG A 438 -8.89 3.67 24.65
N ILE A 439 -9.16 4.37 25.75
CA ILE A 439 -9.77 5.71 25.70
C ILE A 439 -8.66 6.73 25.39
N THR A 440 -8.82 7.50 24.30
CA THR A 440 -7.77 8.41 23.82
C THR A 440 -8.32 9.55 22.95
N ASP A 441 -7.67 10.72 23.01
CA ASP A 441 -7.90 11.89 22.15
C ASP A 441 -7.27 11.77 20.75
N GLU A 442 -6.68 10.63 20.44
CA GLU A 442 -6.05 10.40 19.13
C GLU A 442 -7.07 10.20 18.00
N VAL A 443 -8.29 9.79 18.31
CA VAL A 443 -9.39 9.63 17.37
C VAL A 443 -10.45 10.73 17.58
N GLU A 444 -11.20 11.07 16.53
CA GLU A 444 -12.31 12.02 16.62
C GLU A 444 -13.58 11.33 17.09
N PRO A 445 -14.54 12.07 17.68
CA PRO A 445 -15.87 11.55 17.99
C PRO A 445 -16.51 10.87 16.77
N GLY A 446 -17.14 9.71 17.00
CA GLY A 446 -17.73 8.87 15.95
C GLY A 446 -16.72 8.06 15.16
N GLN A 447 -15.43 8.12 15.51
CA GLN A 447 -14.36 7.33 14.89
C GLN A 447 -13.73 6.37 15.90
N ALA A 448 -13.27 5.23 15.41
CA ALA A 448 -12.49 4.28 16.17
C ALA A 448 -11.25 3.85 15.38
N PHE A 449 -10.20 3.40 16.06
CA PHE A 449 -9.02 2.86 15.40
C PHE A 449 -8.61 1.53 16.01
N ALA A 450 -8.26 0.55 15.17
CA ALA A 450 -7.65 -0.72 15.61
C ALA A 450 -6.50 -1.12 14.68
N GLY A 451 -5.49 -1.79 15.23
CA GLY A 451 -4.46 -2.44 14.45
C GLY A 451 -4.87 -3.86 14.04
N PHE A 452 -3.99 -4.52 13.29
CA PHE A 452 -4.19 -5.90 12.82
C PHE A 452 -2.98 -6.81 13.11
N HIS A 453 -2.20 -6.46 14.14
CA HIS A 453 -0.94 -7.17 14.45
C HIS A 453 -1.12 -8.46 15.23
N PHE A 454 -2.31 -8.71 15.78
CA PHE A 454 -2.62 -9.87 16.60
C PHE A 454 -3.70 -10.72 15.94
N PRO A 455 -3.39 -11.90 15.39
CA PRO A 455 -4.36 -12.76 14.70
C PRO A 455 -5.58 -13.15 15.54
N GLY A 456 -5.41 -13.23 16.87
CA GLY A 456 -6.52 -13.53 17.78
C GLY A 456 -7.55 -12.40 17.89
N ALA A 457 -7.21 -11.16 17.50
CA ALA A 457 -8.13 -10.02 17.52
C ALA A 457 -9.08 -10.00 16.31
N THR A 458 -8.71 -10.66 15.22
CA THR A 458 -9.53 -10.84 13.99
C THR A 458 -10.15 -9.55 13.45
N VAL A 459 -9.42 -8.42 13.52
CA VAL A 459 -9.93 -7.09 13.12
C VAL A 459 -10.36 -7.07 11.65
N ASN A 460 -9.67 -7.82 10.79
CA ASN A 460 -10.02 -7.92 9.37
C ASN A 460 -11.27 -8.76 9.08
N ASN A 461 -11.89 -9.40 10.08
CA ASN A 461 -13.26 -9.91 9.95
C ASN A 461 -14.30 -8.78 9.82
N LEU A 462 -13.95 -7.58 10.29
CA LEU A 462 -14.84 -6.42 10.25
C LEU A 462 -14.81 -5.70 8.90
N THR A 463 -13.67 -5.79 8.18
CA THR A 463 -13.40 -4.94 7.02
C THR A 463 -14.25 -5.33 5.81
N SER A 464 -14.65 -4.31 5.05
CA SER A 464 -15.47 -4.45 3.85
C SER A 464 -14.71 -5.16 2.71
N PRO A 465 -15.36 -5.98 1.89
CA PRO A 465 -14.80 -6.51 0.65
C PRO A 465 -14.76 -5.49 -0.49
N VAL A 466 -15.23 -4.26 -0.28
CA VAL A 466 -15.17 -3.17 -1.27
C VAL A 466 -13.72 -2.88 -1.64
N GLN A 467 -13.47 -2.62 -2.92
CA GLN A 467 -12.12 -2.45 -3.45
C GLN A 467 -12.08 -1.37 -4.53
N ASP A 468 -10.93 -0.74 -4.69
CA ASP A 468 -10.66 0.21 -5.77
C ASP A 468 -10.79 -0.47 -7.13
N GLU A 469 -11.59 0.09 -8.03
CA GLU A 469 -11.89 -0.52 -9.33
C GLU A 469 -10.66 -0.66 -10.24
N VAL A 470 -9.68 0.22 -10.09
CA VAL A 470 -8.49 0.23 -10.94
C VAL A 470 -7.46 -0.78 -10.47
N THR A 471 -7.19 -0.80 -9.16
CA THR A 471 -6.11 -1.62 -8.58
C THR A 471 -6.61 -2.92 -7.94
N GLY A 472 -7.90 -2.99 -7.56
CA GLY A 472 -8.44 -4.07 -6.74
C GLY A 472 -7.95 -4.02 -5.28
N CYS A 473 -7.41 -2.90 -4.84
CA CYS A 473 -6.98 -2.72 -3.44
C CYS A 473 -8.21 -2.61 -2.53
N PRO A 474 -8.32 -3.44 -1.48
CA PRO A 474 -9.45 -3.36 -0.55
C PRO A 474 -9.49 -2.07 0.27
N GLU A 475 -10.70 -1.66 0.66
CA GLU A 475 -10.93 -0.47 1.49
C GLU A 475 -10.75 -0.79 2.98
N TYR A 476 -9.49 -0.85 3.45
CA TYR A 476 -9.19 -1.13 4.86
C TYR A 476 -9.40 0.07 5.80
N LYS A 477 -9.45 1.29 5.27
CA LYS A 477 -9.42 2.51 6.08
C LYS A 477 -10.79 3.02 6.48
N LEU A 478 -11.84 2.31 6.08
CA LEU A 478 -13.19 2.73 6.40
C LEU A 478 -14.12 1.51 6.49
N THR A 479 -14.68 1.30 7.69
CA THR A 479 -15.73 0.30 7.93
C THR A 479 -16.71 0.84 8.97
N ALA A 480 -18.00 0.78 8.69
CA ALA A 480 -19.02 1.16 9.67
C ALA A 480 -19.17 0.04 10.72
N ILE A 481 -19.11 0.43 12.01
CA ILE A 481 -19.16 -0.52 13.12
C ILE A 481 -20.11 -0.07 14.23
N ARG A 482 -20.52 -1.04 15.06
CA ARG A 482 -21.07 -0.81 16.40
C ARG A 482 -20.09 -1.32 17.46
N ILE A 483 -20.11 -0.68 18.62
CA ILE A 483 -19.29 -1.04 19.78
C ILE A 483 -20.25 -1.49 20.90
N THR A 484 -20.13 -2.72 21.37
CA THR A 484 -20.98 -3.30 22.41
C THR A 484 -20.11 -3.79 23.57
N GLN A 485 -20.38 -3.31 24.78
CA GLN A 485 -19.67 -3.79 25.97
C GLN A 485 -19.99 -5.26 26.25
N LEU A 486 -18.96 -6.06 26.51
CA LEU A 486 -19.11 -7.42 26.95
C LEU A 486 -19.10 -7.48 28.48
N ASN A 487 -20.18 -7.99 29.07
CA ASN A 487 -20.22 -8.29 30.48
C ASN A 487 -19.44 -9.59 30.70
N VAL A 488 -18.19 -9.50 31.14
CA VAL A 488 -17.45 -10.64 31.60
C VAL A 488 -17.94 -10.92 33.03
N SER A 489 -18.80 -11.92 33.19
CA SER A 489 -19.12 -12.45 34.52
C SER A 489 -17.80 -12.85 35.19
N ARG A 490 -17.53 -12.29 36.36
CA ARG A 490 -16.34 -12.61 37.17
C ARG A 490 -16.33 -14.07 37.63
#